data_ffc684a47ff7c6cc827ed2a2874754ca
#
_entry.id   ffc684a47ff7c6cc827ed2a2874754ca
#
_cell.length_a   1.000
_cell.length_b   1.000
_cell.length_c   1.000
_cell.angle_alpha   90.00
_cell.angle_beta   90.00
_cell.angle_gamma   90.00
#
_symmetry.space_group_name_H-M   'P 1'
#
loop_
_entity.id
_entity.type
_entity.pdbx_description
1 polymer ?
#
loop_
_entity_poly.entity_id
_entity_poly.type
_entity_poly.pdbx_seq_one_letter_code
_entity_poly.pdbx_strand_id
1 'polypeptide(L)'
;MNYYTTEDFSSVEKYDTHVHLNINETSLINQSEEDNFKLITINVDVASEFPTIDEQQEVAIELSEAFPGVVNYACTFSVKNFNDDNWIEETIASLKNSFSKGAIAVKVWKNIGMELKDTNDNFVMIDDPKFDPIFDLLDKNNIPLIGHLGEPKNCWLPVEQMTVQGDKNYFSTHPKYHMYLHPEYPSYEDQINARDRMLDKHPGLQFVGAHLGSLEWDVDELAKRLDKFPNMAVDTASRISHLQHAARTNWQKIYDFCMKYQDRIIYGTDIIIHATNDPSETKQQSHDIRLRHWNFFTSDNIMRVPKVEGEFKGLKLPRKVVDKIYSTNAEKWFHGLVNSKVENIKTFS
;
A
#
# COMPACT_ATOMS: atom_id res chain seq x y z
N MET A 1 -15.60 -2.62 -27.05
CA MET A 1 -15.84 -3.84 -26.24
C MET A 1 -15.97 -3.42 -24.78
N ASN A 2 -16.82 -4.11 -23.99
CA ASN A 2 -17.07 -3.76 -22.60
C ASN A 2 -16.05 -4.38 -21.62
N TYR A 3 -15.08 -5.15 -22.12
CA TYR A 3 -14.08 -5.86 -21.35
C TYR A 3 -12.70 -5.72 -21.98
N TYR A 4 -11.68 -5.74 -21.15
CA TYR A 4 -10.29 -5.88 -21.57
C TYR A 4 -9.94 -7.36 -21.79
N THR A 5 -8.86 -7.58 -22.55
CA THR A 5 -8.23 -8.89 -22.75
C THR A 5 -6.78 -8.86 -22.26
N THR A 6 -6.09 -9.98 -22.34
CA THR A 6 -4.66 -10.05 -22.02
C THR A 6 -3.84 -9.16 -22.94
N GLU A 7 -4.23 -9.05 -24.23
CA GLU A 7 -3.52 -8.27 -25.25
C GLU A 7 -3.59 -6.76 -25.01
N ASP A 8 -4.57 -6.29 -24.24
CA ASP A 8 -4.70 -4.87 -23.88
C ASP A 8 -3.67 -4.44 -22.80
N PHE A 9 -2.97 -5.38 -22.15
CA PHE A 9 -2.14 -5.14 -20.99
C PHE A 9 -1.14 -3.99 -21.17
N SER A 10 -0.31 -4.02 -22.22
CA SER A 10 0.71 -3.00 -22.42
C SER A 10 0.17 -1.71 -23.07
N SER A 11 -1.06 -1.71 -23.60
CA SER A 11 -1.65 -0.54 -24.26
C SER A 11 -2.43 0.37 -23.31
N VAL A 12 -2.87 -0.13 -22.15
CA VAL A 12 -3.66 0.61 -21.17
C VAL A 12 -2.74 1.28 -20.16
N GLU A 13 -2.91 2.59 -19.94
CA GLU A 13 -2.18 3.31 -18.89
C GLU A 13 -2.64 2.88 -17.52
N LYS A 14 -1.69 2.57 -16.64
CA LYS A 14 -1.91 2.03 -15.30
C LYS A 14 -0.99 2.69 -14.29
N TYR A 15 -1.38 2.66 -13.01
CA TYR A 15 -0.55 3.00 -11.88
C TYR A 15 -0.27 1.77 -11.03
N ASP A 16 0.96 1.65 -10.57
CA ASP A 16 1.36 0.80 -9.45
C ASP A 16 1.69 1.74 -8.28
N THR A 17 0.71 1.90 -7.39
CA THR A 17 0.77 2.94 -6.35
C THR A 17 1.53 2.51 -5.10
N HIS A 18 2.17 1.33 -5.13
CA HIS A 18 2.87 0.81 -3.98
C HIS A 18 4.07 -0.02 -4.42
N VAL A 19 5.20 0.64 -4.62
CA VAL A 19 6.52 0.02 -4.85
C VAL A 19 7.56 0.66 -3.95
N HIS A 20 8.71 0.02 -3.78
CA HIS A 20 9.83 0.54 -2.99
C HIS A 20 11.10 0.57 -3.83
N LEU A 21 11.41 1.74 -4.40
CA LEU A 21 12.63 2.02 -5.14
C LEU A 21 13.68 2.55 -4.16
N ASN A 22 14.42 1.66 -3.50
CA ASN A 22 15.33 2.00 -2.41
C ASN A 22 16.75 2.35 -2.89
N ILE A 23 17.01 2.24 -4.19
CA ILE A 23 18.30 2.51 -4.83
C ILE A 23 18.08 3.09 -6.23
N ASN A 24 19.09 3.76 -6.80
CA ASN A 24 19.09 4.29 -8.18
C ASN A 24 19.27 3.18 -9.22
N GLU A 25 18.41 2.15 -9.18
CA GLU A 25 18.34 1.06 -10.14
C GLU A 25 17.03 1.20 -10.95
N THR A 26 17.11 1.14 -12.27
CA THR A 26 16.02 1.54 -13.17
C THR A 26 15.30 0.38 -13.87
N SER A 27 15.64 -0.88 -13.58
CA SER A 27 15.05 -2.04 -14.27
C SER A 27 13.52 -2.10 -14.10
N LEU A 28 13.02 -1.86 -12.87
CA LEU A 28 11.59 -1.82 -12.61
C LEU A 28 10.91 -0.64 -13.34
N ILE A 29 11.57 0.52 -13.39
CA ILE A 29 11.03 1.71 -14.09
C ILE A 29 10.94 1.43 -15.59
N ASN A 30 12.02 0.94 -16.19
CA ASN A 30 12.07 0.60 -17.61
C ASN A 30 11.00 -0.45 -17.99
N GLN A 31 10.83 -1.49 -17.17
CA GLN A 31 9.76 -2.48 -17.38
C GLN A 31 8.37 -1.87 -17.17
N SER A 32 8.25 -0.92 -16.26
CA SER A 32 6.98 -0.22 -16.05
C SER A 32 6.58 0.61 -17.26
N GLU A 33 7.53 1.29 -17.93
CA GLU A 33 7.26 2.01 -19.17
C GLU A 33 6.85 1.05 -20.30
N GLU A 34 7.54 -0.11 -20.44
CA GLU A 34 7.17 -1.14 -21.43
C GLU A 34 5.76 -1.69 -21.20
N ASP A 35 5.36 -1.86 -19.94
CA ASP A 35 4.04 -2.35 -19.53
C ASP A 35 2.99 -1.24 -19.38
N ASN A 36 3.35 0.03 -19.65
CA ASN A 36 2.52 1.23 -19.51
C ASN A 36 2.01 1.45 -18.07
N PHE A 37 2.93 1.36 -17.10
CA PHE A 37 2.70 1.70 -15.69
C PHE A 37 3.44 2.97 -15.29
N LYS A 38 2.76 3.77 -14.47
CA LYS A 38 3.35 4.83 -13.64
C LYS A 38 3.47 4.35 -12.21
N LEU A 39 4.44 4.85 -11.47
CA LEU A 39 4.81 4.35 -10.15
C LEU A 39 4.62 5.41 -9.06
N ILE A 40 4.19 4.96 -7.88
CA ILE A 40 4.41 5.69 -6.64
C ILE A 40 5.38 4.87 -5.78
N THR A 41 6.62 5.34 -5.64
CA THR A 41 7.55 4.74 -4.70
C THR A 41 7.29 5.26 -3.29
N ILE A 42 7.36 4.38 -2.31
CA ILE A 42 6.97 4.66 -0.93
C ILE A 42 8.17 4.54 0.00
N ASN A 43 8.50 5.61 0.71
CA ASN A 43 9.49 5.60 1.77
C ASN A 43 8.87 5.06 3.07
N VAL A 44 9.64 4.30 3.85
CA VAL A 44 9.19 3.66 5.08
C VAL A 44 10.20 3.78 6.21
N ASP A 45 9.72 3.90 7.45
CA ASP A 45 10.55 3.92 8.65
C ASP A 45 10.82 2.49 9.15
N VAL A 46 11.72 1.78 8.44
CA VAL A 46 12.14 0.40 8.75
C VAL A 46 13.64 0.36 8.93
N ALA A 47 14.10 0.23 10.17
CA ALA A 47 15.52 0.37 10.51
C ALA A 47 16.42 -0.78 10.04
N SER A 48 15.91 -1.96 9.69
CA SER A 48 16.72 -3.17 9.49
C SER A 48 16.79 -3.70 8.06
N GLU A 49 15.87 -3.30 7.20
CA GLU A 49 15.71 -3.90 5.85
C GLU A 49 15.78 -2.86 4.72
N PHE A 50 15.68 -1.58 5.07
CA PHE A 50 15.66 -0.46 4.12
C PHE A 50 16.80 0.51 4.44
N PRO A 51 17.23 1.33 3.47
CA PRO A 51 18.06 2.50 3.73
C PRO A 51 17.40 3.45 4.73
N THR A 52 18.14 4.40 5.27
CA THR A 52 17.57 5.45 6.12
C THR A 52 16.49 6.24 5.38
N ILE A 53 15.59 6.89 6.12
CA ILE A 53 14.53 7.71 5.51
C ILE A 53 15.12 8.78 4.58
N ASP A 54 16.24 9.41 4.99
CA ASP A 54 16.91 10.44 4.18
C ASP A 54 17.44 9.86 2.86
N GLU A 55 18.13 8.71 2.91
CA GLU A 55 18.61 8.01 1.71
C GLU A 55 17.47 7.58 0.79
N GLN A 56 16.38 7.01 1.35
CA GLN A 56 15.18 6.67 0.57
C GLN A 56 14.58 7.91 -0.10
N GLN A 57 14.53 9.04 0.61
CA GLN A 57 13.98 10.28 0.06
C GLN A 57 14.88 10.87 -1.03
N GLU A 58 16.19 10.83 -0.87
CA GLU A 58 17.14 11.28 -1.92
C GLU A 58 16.94 10.47 -3.19
N VAL A 59 16.93 9.14 -3.09
CA VAL A 59 16.66 8.25 -4.23
C VAL A 59 15.31 8.53 -4.89
N ALA A 60 14.25 8.72 -4.08
CA ALA A 60 12.91 8.98 -4.61
C ALA A 60 12.83 10.31 -5.36
N ILE A 61 13.49 11.37 -4.87
CA ILE A 61 13.59 12.68 -5.54
C ILE A 61 14.35 12.52 -6.86
N GLU A 62 15.57 11.94 -6.84
CA GLU A 62 16.38 11.73 -8.03
C GLU A 62 15.64 10.95 -9.12
N LEU A 63 14.95 9.87 -8.75
CA LEU A 63 14.17 9.07 -9.70
C LEU A 63 12.93 9.80 -10.22
N SER A 64 12.26 10.60 -9.39
CA SER A 64 11.11 11.38 -9.84
C SER A 64 11.50 12.52 -10.79
N GLU A 65 12.69 13.10 -10.60
CA GLU A 65 13.26 14.10 -11.51
C GLU A 65 13.79 13.50 -12.81
N ALA A 66 14.38 12.29 -12.75
CA ALA A 66 14.90 11.58 -13.91
C ALA A 66 13.78 11.00 -14.80
N PHE A 67 12.64 10.60 -14.18
CA PHE A 67 11.49 9.98 -14.86
C PHE A 67 10.19 10.75 -14.60
N PRO A 68 10.11 12.02 -15.07
CA PRO A 68 8.97 12.89 -14.79
C PRO A 68 7.67 12.34 -15.40
N GLY A 69 6.62 12.26 -14.59
CA GLY A 69 5.33 11.71 -14.99
C GLY A 69 5.26 10.18 -15.00
N VAL A 70 6.38 9.49 -14.77
CA VAL A 70 6.44 8.02 -14.57
C VAL A 70 6.58 7.70 -13.09
N VAL A 71 7.52 8.33 -12.38
CA VAL A 71 7.78 8.10 -10.96
C VAL A 71 7.30 9.28 -10.13
N ASN A 72 6.51 8.98 -9.10
CA ASN A 72 6.12 9.88 -8.02
C ASN A 72 6.48 9.22 -6.69
N TYR A 73 6.45 9.96 -5.57
CA TYR A 73 6.78 9.34 -4.28
C TYR A 73 5.91 9.79 -3.12
N ALA A 74 5.74 8.87 -2.16
CA ALA A 74 5.20 9.12 -0.84
C ALA A 74 6.35 9.17 0.17
N CYS A 75 6.41 10.22 0.98
CA CYS A 75 7.37 10.33 2.06
C CYS A 75 6.89 9.59 3.32
N THR A 76 7.74 9.54 4.32
CA THR A 76 7.43 9.05 5.67
C THR A 76 8.04 9.98 6.71
N PHE A 77 7.82 9.67 7.98
CA PHE A 77 8.51 10.32 9.10
C PHE A 77 9.04 9.29 10.08
N SER A 78 10.09 9.65 10.81
CA SER A 78 10.68 8.77 11.81
C SER A 78 9.92 8.84 13.14
N VAL A 79 9.71 7.70 13.76
CA VAL A 79 9.24 7.60 15.16
C VAL A 79 10.40 7.58 16.16
N LYS A 80 11.65 7.68 15.69
CA LYS A 80 12.81 7.87 16.57
C LYS A 80 12.62 9.16 17.37
N ASN A 81 12.93 9.10 18.64
CA ASN A 81 12.75 10.22 19.57
C ASN A 81 11.27 10.64 19.77
N PHE A 82 10.32 9.73 19.49
CA PHE A 82 8.88 9.99 19.69
C PHE A 82 8.57 10.57 21.08
N ASN A 83 9.31 10.16 22.11
CA ASN A 83 9.08 10.61 23.49
C ASN A 83 9.62 12.01 23.79
N ASP A 84 10.39 12.64 22.90
CA ASP A 84 10.91 13.99 23.09
C ASP A 84 9.81 15.04 22.90
N ASP A 85 9.91 16.17 23.62
CA ASP A 85 8.92 17.23 23.59
C ASP A 85 8.81 17.93 22.21
N ASN A 86 9.93 18.05 21.50
CA ASN A 86 10.03 18.72 20.20
C ASN A 86 9.77 17.77 18.99
N TRP A 87 9.56 16.46 19.23
CA TRP A 87 9.42 15.49 18.15
C TRP A 87 8.34 15.85 17.13
N ILE A 88 7.18 16.34 17.60
CA ILE A 88 6.07 16.66 16.70
C ILE A 88 6.39 17.88 15.83
N GLU A 89 7.05 18.91 16.38
CA GLU A 89 7.43 20.10 15.62
C GLU A 89 8.47 19.74 14.54
N GLU A 90 9.48 18.95 14.89
CA GLU A 90 10.49 18.45 13.95
C GLU A 90 9.87 17.57 12.86
N THR A 91 8.93 16.68 13.21
CA THR A 91 8.21 15.84 12.27
C THR A 91 7.40 16.66 11.28
N ILE A 92 6.64 17.66 11.73
CA ILE A 92 5.86 18.54 10.87
C ILE A 92 6.78 19.35 9.93
N ALA A 93 7.92 19.84 10.43
CA ALA A 93 8.89 20.56 9.61
C ALA A 93 9.49 19.65 8.53
N SER A 94 9.84 18.41 8.87
CA SER A 94 10.34 17.40 7.93
C SER A 94 9.31 17.06 6.85
N LEU A 95 8.05 16.83 7.21
CA LEU A 95 6.97 16.57 6.26
C LEU A 95 6.75 17.73 5.29
N LYS A 96 6.71 18.97 5.80
CA LYS A 96 6.60 20.18 4.94
C LYS A 96 7.78 20.31 3.98
N ASN A 97 9.00 19.98 4.42
CA ASN A 97 10.16 19.93 3.54
C ASN A 97 10.00 18.85 2.45
N SER A 98 9.52 17.65 2.79
CA SER A 98 9.27 16.57 1.82
C SER A 98 8.21 16.98 0.78
N PHE A 99 7.14 17.64 1.21
CA PHE A 99 6.12 18.17 0.29
C PHE A 99 6.67 19.23 -0.65
N SER A 100 7.55 20.12 -0.15
CA SER A 100 8.21 21.12 -0.99
C SER A 100 9.14 20.53 -2.03
N LYS A 101 9.57 19.27 -1.82
CA LYS A 101 10.40 18.48 -2.74
C LYS A 101 9.60 17.52 -3.62
N GLY A 102 8.26 17.58 -3.59
CA GLY A 102 7.39 16.85 -4.48
C GLY A 102 6.75 15.58 -3.91
N ALA A 103 6.86 15.29 -2.62
CA ALA A 103 6.11 14.19 -2.00
C ALA A 103 4.60 14.41 -2.15
N ILE A 104 3.87 13.38 -2.59
CA ILE A 104 2.42 13.48 -2.87
C ILE A 104 1.53 12.79 -1.82
N ALA A 105 2.13 12.05 -0.90
CA ALA A 105 1.46 11.31 0.17
C ALA A 105 2.42 11.09 1.35
N VAL A 106 1.88 10.66 2.49
CA VAL A 106 2.67 10.22 3.66
C VAL A 106 2.38 8.77 3.96
N LYS A 107 3.42 8.00 4.22
CA LYS A 107 3.32 6.60 4.67
C LYS A 107 3.55 6.50 6.18
N VAL A 108 2.71 5.74 6.85
CA VAL A 108 2.98 5.18 8.18
C VAL A 108 3.11 3.66 8.09
N TRP A 109 3.99 3.11 8.91
CA TRP A 109 4.31 1.70 8.89
C TRP A 109 3.95 1.04 10.24
N LYS A 110 3.93 -0.27 10.25
CA LYS A 110 3.55 -1.10 11.41
C LYS A 110 4.48 -1.02 12.62
N ASN A 111 5.63 -0.31 12.52
CA ASN A 111 6.41 0.04 13.71
C ASN A 111 5.55 0.82 14.72
N ILE A 112 4.60 1.64 14.25
CA ILE A 112 3.56 2.22 15.10
C ILE A 112 2.54 1.11 15.40
N GLY A 113 2.42 0.76 16.67
CA GLY A 113 1.56 -0.31 17.15
C GLY A 113 2.28 -1.66 17.38
N MET A 114 3.48 -1.87 16.80
CA MET A 114 4.21 -3.14 16.93
C MET A 114 5.65 -2.99 17.45
N GLU A 115 6.26 -1.80 17.42
CA GLU A 115 7.64 -1.58 17.87
C GLU A 115 7.76 -0.34 18.77
N LEU A 116 7.07 0.76 18.38
CA LEU A 116 7.12 2.03 19.10
C LEU A 116 6.54 1.90 20.50
N LYS A 117 7.28 2.39 21.48
CA LYS A 117 6.87 2.39 22.89
C LYS A 117 6.97 3.78 23.51
N ASP A 118 6.10 4.04 24.47
CA ASP A 118 6.13 5.23 25.30
C ASP A 118 7.20 5.10 26.41
N THR A 119 7.32 6.14 27.24
CA THR A 119 8.27 6.17 28.38
C THR A 119 7.96 5.16 29.48
N ASN A 120 6.79 4.54 29.46
CA ASN A 120 6.35 3.51 30.41
C ASN A 120 6.45 2.08 29.81
N ASP A 121 7.08 1.94 28.63
CA ASP A 121 7.23 0.68 27.89
C ASP A 121 5.91 0.13 27.31
N ASN A 122 4.85 0.94 27.19
CA ASN A 122 3.63 0.55 26.51
C ASN A 122 3.74 0.78 25.01
N PHE A 123 3.15 -0.12 24.21
CA PHE A 123 3.06 0.09 22.76
C PHE A 123 2.21 1.32 22.41
N VAL A 124 2.74 2.18 21.56
CA VAL A 124 2.06 3.37 21.05
C VAL A 124 1.30 2.98 19.79
N MET A 125 -0.03 3.18 19.83
CA MET A 125 -0.92 2.88 18.71
C MET A 125 -1.12 4.12 17.84
N ILE A 126 -1.61 3.92 16.60
CA ILE A 126 -1.75 5.02 15.62
C ILE A 126 -2.78 6.10 16.04
N ASP A 127 -3.66 5.81 16.98
CA ASP A 127 -4.66 6.74 17.53
C ASP A 127 -4.14 7.55 18.73
N ASP A 128 -2.85 7.44 19.06
CA ASP A 128 -2.23 8.27 20.11
C ASP A 128 -2.37 9.75 19.74
N PRO A 129 -2.83 10.60 20.69
CA PRO A 129 -3.04 12.03 20.43
C PRO A 129 -1.80 12.78 19.96
N LYS A 130 -0.60 12.27 20.18
CA LYS A 130 0.64 12.90 19.73
C LYS A 130 0.77 12.90 18.20
N PHE A 131 0.07 12.01 17.49
CA PHE A 131 0.00 12.00 16.02
C PHE A 131 -1.03 12.97 15.45
N ASP A 132 -2.01 13.45 16.23
CA ASP A 132 -3.10 14.30 15.73
C ASP A 132 -2.64 15.50 14.90
N PRO A 133 -1.60 16.27 15.32
CA PRO A 133 -1.14 17.42 14.52
C PRO A 133 -0.63 17.02 13.13
N ILE A 134 -0.16 15.77 12.96
CA ILE A 134 0.23 15.25 11.64
C ILE A 134 -1.02 15.03 10.79
N PHE A 135 -2.04 14.35 11.35
CA PHE A 135 -3.28 14.08 10.63
C PHE A 135 -4.04 15.36 10.27
N ASP A 136 -4.04 16.36 11.16
CA ASP A 136 -4.61 17.68 10.90
C ASP A 136 -3.87 18.42 9.77
N LEU A 137 -2.53 18.30 9.72
CA LEU A 137 -1.72 18.85 8.62
C LEU A 137 -2.10 18.20 7.29
N LEU A 138 -2.25 16.86 7.26
CA LEU A 138 -2.57 16.12 6.06
C LEU A 138 -3.97 16.43 5.57
N ASP A 139 -4.98 16.41 6.46
CA ASP A 139 -6.37 16.74 6.14
C ASP A 139 -6.49 18.16 5.59
N LYS A 140 -5.94 19.16 6.29
CA LYS A 140 -5.96 20.57 5.86
C LYS A 140 -5.38 20.78 4.46
N ASN A 141 -4.41 19.97 4.05
CA ASN A 141 -3.71 20.11 2.76
C ASN A 141 -4.16 19.08 1.71
N ASN A 142 -5.18 18.25 1.99
CA ASN A 142 -5.64 17.17 1.12
C ASN A 142 -4.51 16.23 0.70
N ILE A 143 -3.61 15.89 1.64
CA ILE A 143 -2.50 14.96 1.43
C ILE A 143 -2.92 13.59 1.98
N PRO A 144 -2.96 12.53 1.18
CA PRO A 144 -3.39 11.22 1.65
C PRO A 144 -2.36 10.58 2.59
N LEU A 145 -2.88 9.87 3.60
CA LEU A 145 -2.12 8.99 4.47
C LEU A 145 -2.22 7.55 3.97
N ILE A 146 -1.08 6.92 3.67
CA ILE A 146 -1.00 5.49 3.35
C ILE A 146 -0.67 4.75 4.66
N GLY A 147 -1.56 3.89 5.12
CA GLY A 147 -1.40 3.20 6.39
C GLY A 147 -1.16 1.70 6.24
N HIS A 148 0.06 1.24 6.56
CA HIS A 148 0.37 -0.17 6.81
C HIS A 148 0.33 -0.38 8.33
N LEU A 149 -0.84 -0.67 8.86
CA LEU A 149 -1.10 -0.79 10.29
C LEU A 149 -1.51 -2.23 10.60
N GLY A 150 -0.66 -2.93 11.34
CA GLY A 150 -0.76 -4.36 11.57
C GLY A 150 -0.33 -5.22 10.37
N GLU A 151 -0.09 -6.48 10.63
CA GLU A 151 0.21 -7.52 9.63
C GLU A 151 -1.08 -8.18 9.10
N PRO A 152 -1.04 -9.04 8.07
CA PRO A 152 -2.19 -9.83 7.70
C PRO A 152 -2.68 -10.69 8.88
N LYS A 153 -3.98 -10.95 8.96
CA LYS A 153 -4.56 -11.72 10.07
C LYS A 153 -3.90 -13.10 10.23
N ASN A 154 -3.44 -13.71 9.15
CA ASN A 154 -2.66 -14.94 9.19
C ASN A 154 -1.45 -14.87 10.14
N CYS A 155 -0.85 -13.69 10.33
CA CYS A 155 0.27 -13.48 11.25
C CYS A 155 -0.04 -13.87 12.70
N TRP A 156 -1.30 -13.75 13.13
CA TRP A 156 -1.78 -14.12 14.48
C TRP A 156 -2.37 -15.55 14.55
N LEU A 157 -2.26 -16.34 13.47
CA LEU A 157 -2.75 -17.72 13.43
C LEU A 157 -1.59 -18.73 13.44
N PRO A 158 -1.77 -19.94 13.98
CA PRO A 158 -0.83 -21.02 13.76
C PRO A 158 -0.73 -21.32 12.26
N VAL A 159 0.46 -21.72 11.79
CA VAL A 159 0.77 -21.88 10.34
C VAL A 159 -0.24 -22.78 9.62
N GLU A 160 -0.70 -23.85 10.26
CA GLU A 160 -1.67 -24.78 9.69
C GLU A 160 -3.06 -24.20 9.46
N GLN A 161 -3.40 -23.11 10.14
CA GLN A 161 -4.67 -22.38 9.99
C GLN A 161 -4.60 -21.22 8.99
N MET A 162 -3.41 -20.85 8.53
CA MET A 162 -3.24 -19.79 7.56
C MET A 162 -3.84 -20.19 6.20
N THR A 163 -4.39 -19.22 5.48
CA THR A 163 -5.18 -19.48 4.26
C THR A 163 -4.37 -19.44 2.97
N VAL A 164 -3.33 -18.59 2.91
CA VAL A 164 -2.55 -18.32 1.69
C VAL A 164 -1.16 -18.93 1.81
N GLN A 165 -0.73 -19.66 0.79
CA GLN A 165 0.56 -20.36 0.80
C GLN A 165 1.74 -19.41 0.95
N GLY A 166 1.62 -18.20 0.41
CA GLY A 166 2.63 -17.14 0.58
C GLY A 166 2.89 -16.81 2.05
N ASP A 167 1.82 -16.61 2.84
CA ASP A 167 1.91 -16.29 4.26
C ASP A 167 2.42 -17.49 5.08
N LYS A 168 1.93 -18.70 4.75
CA LYS A 168 2.45 -19.95 5.39
C LYS A 168 3.96 -20.05 5.24
N ASN A 169 4.46 -19.86 4.02
CA ASN A 169 5.89 -19.94 3.74
C ASN A 169 6.67 -18.85 4.48
N TYR A 170 6.16 -17.61 4.43
CA TYR A 170 6.84 -16.47 5.06
C TYR A 170 6.92 -16.63 6.58
N PHE A 171 5.81 -16.82 7.26
CA PHE A 171 5.79 -16.89 8.72
C PHE A 171 6.44 -18.16 9.28
N SER A 172 6.45 -19.29 8.53
CA SER A 172 7.19 -20.49 8.95
C SER A 172 8.70 -20.27 9.00
N THR A 173 9.23 -19.36 8.15
CA THR A 173 10.67 -19.10 8.06
C THR A 173 11.10 -17.82 8.75
N HIS A 174 10.13 -16.99 9.21
CA HIS A 174 10.38 -15.70 9.88
C HIS A 174 9.66 -15.62 11.23
N PRO A 175 10.06 -16.45 12.24
CA PRO A 175 9.35 -16.52 13.52
C PRO A 175 9.31 -15.19 14.28
N LYS A 176 10.29 -14.30 14.07
CA LYS A 176 10.31 -12.94 14.64
C LYS A 176 9.06 -12.12 14.26
N TYR A 177 8.53 -12.32 13.05
CA TYR A 177 7.38 -11.60 12.54
C TYR A 177 6.06 -12.38 12.67
N HIS A 178 6.09 -13.60 13.21
CA HIS A 178 4.91 -14.45 13.41
C HIS A 178 4.27 -14.15 14.77
N MET A 179 3.35 -13.21 14.82
CA MET A 179 2.76 -12.68 16.06
C MET A 179 2.00 -13.72 16.88
N TYR A 180 1.56 -14.82 16.28
CA TYR A 180 1.04 -15.97 17.03
C TYR A 180 2.01 -16.49 18.09
N LEU A 181 3.31 -16.34 17.85
CA LEU A 181 4.39 -16.76 18.79
C LEU A 181 4.72 -15.68 19.83
N HIS A 182 4.13 -14.49 19.74
CA HIS A 182 4.47 -13.30 20.51
C HIS A 182 3.22 -12.68 21.16
N PRO A 183 2.61 -13.37 22.16
CA PRO A 183 1.38 -12.89 22.79
C PRO A 183 1.55 -11.59 23.59
N GLU A 184 2.78 -11.14 23.81
CA GLU A 184 3.10 -9.87 24.45
C GLU A 184 2.87 -8.64 23.57
N TYR A 185 2.70 -8.83 22.24
CA TYR A 185 2.36 -7.75 21.31
C TYR A 185 0.85 -7.46 21.30
N PRO A 186 0.45 -6.23 20.95
CA PRO A 186 -0.97 -5.92 20.71
C PRO A 186 -1.59 -6.91 19.72
N SER A 187 -2.85 -7.26 19.96
CA SER A 187 -3.57 -8.20 19.11
C SER A 187 -3.86 -7.61 17.71
N TYR A 188 -4.24 -8.47 16.77
CA TYR A 188 -4.73 -8.03 15.47
C TYR A 188 -5.88 -7.03 15.60
N GLU A 189 -6.83 -7.32 16.49
CA GLU A 189 -8.00 -6.48 16.76
C GLU A 189 -7.59 -5.12 17.35
N ASP A 190 -6.56 -5.06 18.19
CA ASP A 190 -6.04 -3.80 18.73
C ASP A 190 -5.50 -2.91 17.62
N GLN A 191 -4.76 -3.47 16.65
CA GLN A 191 -4.24 -2.73 15.48
C GLN A 191 -5.37 -2.14 14.64
N ILE A 192 -6.36 -2.97 14.28
CA ILE A 192 -7.49 -2.54 13.45
C ILE A 192 -8.37 -1.52 14.17
N ASN A 193 -8.63 -1.74 15.47
CA ASN A 193 -9.44 -0.83 16.28
C ASN A 193 -8.73 0.53 16.51
N ALA A 194 -7.42 0.56 16.69
CA ALA A 194 -6.67 1.80 16.80
C ALA A 194 -6.75 2.62 15.50
N ARG A 195 -6.57 1.97 14.34
CA ARG A 195 -6.79 2.62 13.04
C ARG A 195 -8.21 3.16 12.92
N ASP A 196 -9.21 2.37 13.25
CA ASP A 196 -10.61 2.76 13.13
C ASP A 196 -10.92 3.96 14.06
N ARG A 197 -10.36 4.02 15.29
CA ARG A 197 -10.49 5.19 16.19
C ARG A 197 -9.79 6.43 15.64
N MET A 198 -8.60 6.29 15.03
CA MET A 198 -7.93 7.39 14.34
C MET A 198 -8.81 7.95 13.22
N LEU A 199 -9.42 7.10 12.38
CA LEU A 199 -10.31 7.53 11.29
C LEU A 199 -11.61 8.15 11.80
N ASP A 200 -12.18 7.66 12.91
CA ASP A 200 -13.33 8.27 13.56
C ASP A 200 -13.01 9.69 14.07
N LYS A 201 -11.81 9.91 14.57
CA LYS A 201 -11.34 11.19 15.11
C LYS A 201 -10.97 12.19 14.00
N HIS A 202 -10.50 11.72 12.86
CA HIS A 202 -10.09 12.54 11.71
C HIS A 202 -10.92 12.21 10.46
N PRO A 203 -12.24 12.51 10.44
CA PRO A 203 -13.13 12.09 9.36
C PRO A 203 -12.85 12.75 8.01
N GLY A 204 -12.11 13.85 7.97
CA GLY A 204 -11.69 14.55 6.76
C GLY A 204 -10.44 13.92 6.12
N LEU A 205 -9.63 13.20 6.90
CA LEU A 205 -8.37 12.62 6.45
C LEU A 205 -8.61 11.59 5.33
N GLN A 206 -7.97 11.81 4.18
CA GLN A 206 -7.93 10.80 3.12
C GLN A 206 -6.96 9.68 3.53
N PHE A 207 -7.47 8.48 3.65
CA PHE A 207 -6.70 7.31 4.09
C PHE A 207 -6.72 6.20 3.05
N VAL A 208 -5.53 5.75 2.65
CA VAL A 208 -5.34 4.56 1.81
C VAL A 208 -4.78 3.44 2.69
N GLY A 209 -5.63 2.49 3.04
CA GLY A 209 -5.22 1.30 3.78
C GLY A 209 -4.35 0.41 2.91
N ALA A 210 -3.04 0.39 3.15
CA ALA A 210 -2.12 -0.50 2.46
C ALA A 210 -2.52 -1.97 2.69
N HIS A 211 -2.27 -2.83 1.70
CA HIS A 211 -2.48 -4.28 1.84
C HIS A 211 -3.94 -4.67 2.15
N LEU A 212 -4.90 -4.08 1.42
CA LEU A 212 -6.35 -4.18 1.69
C LEU A 212 -6.71 -3.70 3.11
N GLY A 213 -5.92 -2.76 3.64
CA GLY A 213 -6.11 -2.21 4.99
C GLY A 213 -5.95 -3.26 6.09
N SER A 214 -5.12 -4.29 5.87
CA SER A 214 -4.95 -5.47 6.73
C SER A 214 -6.27 -6.21 7.04
N LEU A 215 -7.25 -6.11 6.13
CA LEU A 215 -8.55 -6.81 6.19
C LEU A 215 -8.69 -7.82 5.02
N GLU A 216 -7.58 -8.28 4.48
CA GLU A 216 -7.47 -9.17 3.33
C GLU A 216 -8.16 -10.53 3.52
N TRP A 217 -8.35 -10.92 4.75
CA TRP A 217 -8.91 -12.24 5.12
C TRP A 217 -10.42 -12.32 4.93
N ASP A 218 -11.15 -11.20 4.94
CA ASP A 218 -12.59 -11.15 4.68
C ASP A 218 -13.04 -9.82 4.09
N VAL A 219 -13.46 -9.85 2.82
CA VAL A 219 -13.96 -8.66 2.12
C VAL A 219 -15.26 -8.09 2.72
N ASP A 220 -16.04 -8.85 3.52
CA ASP A 220 -17.20 -8.31 4.23
C ASP A 220 -16.75 -7.43 5.40
N GLU A 221 -15.68 -7.80 6.09
CA GLU A 221 -15.08 -6.95 7.14
C GLU A 221 -14.46 -5.68 6.53
N LEU A 222 -13.80 -5.79 5.38
CA LEU A 222 -13.30 -4.64 4.63
C LEU A 222 -14.48 -3.75 4.18
N ALA A 223 -15.55 -4.34 3.64
CA ALA A 223 -16.74 -3.63 3.22
C ALA A 223 -17.37 -2.77 4.34
N LYS A 224 -17.46 -3.31 5.57
CA LYS A 224 -17.96 -2.57 6.73
C LYS A 224 -17.16 -1.29 7.01
N ARG A 225 -15.81 -1.34 6.85
CA ARG A 225 -14.95 -0.17 7.05
C ARG A 225 -15.07 0.82 5.90
N LEU A 226 -15.14 0.36 4.66
CA LEU A 226 -15.37 1.23 3.50
C LEU A 226 -16.75 1.92 3.56
N ASP A 227 -17.79 1.23 4.07
CA ASP A 227 -19.10 1.84 4.27
C ASP A 227 -19.09 2.84 5.44
N LYS A 228 -18.32 2.57 6.52
CA LYS A 228 -18.20 3.44 7.69
C LYS A 228 -17.37 4.69 7.42
N PHE A 229 -16.25 4.54 6.69
CA PHE A 229 -15.27 5.60 6.46
C PHE A 229 -15.30 6.07 5.00
N PRO A 230 -16.05 7.14 4.67
CA PRO A 230 -16.18 7.61 3.29
C PRO A 230 -14.85 8.07 2.67
N ASN A 231 -13.90 8.52 3.46
CA ASN A 231 -12.57 8.97 3.03
C ASN A 231 -11.49 7.87 3.15
N MET A 232 -11.89 6.60 3.20
CA MET A 232 -10.98 5.45 3.16
C MET A 232 -11.03 4.74 1.81
N ALA A 233 -9.88 4.47 1.22
CA ALA A 233 -9.65 3.51 0.14
C ALA A 233 -8.65 2.45 0.59
N VAL A 234 -8.38 1.46 -0.25
CA VAL A 234 -7.36 0.43 0.01
C VAL A 234 -6.54 0.15 -1.23
N ASP A 235 -5.28 -0.19 -1.06
CA ASP A 235 -4.48 -0.74 -2.14
C ASP A 235 -4.45 -2.28 -2.10
N THR A 236 -4.04 -2.89 -3.23
CA THR A 236 -3.96 -4.34 -3.40
C THR A 236 -2.57 -4.91 -3.11
N ALA A 237 -1.62 -4.09 -2.71
CA ALA A 237 -0.23 -4.42 -2.55
C ALA A 237 -0.03 -5.72 -1.74
N SER A 238 0.70 -6.65 -2.29
CA SER A 238 0.95 -8.01 -1.72
C SER A 238 -0.28 -8.85 -1.39
N ARG A 239 -1.52 -8.39 -1.61
CA ARG A 239 -2.75 -9.07 -1.14
C ARG A 239 -3.71 -9.55 -2.24
N ILE A 240 -3.36 -9.43 -3.52
CA ILE A 240 -4.17 -10.00 -4.60
C ILE A 240 -4.32 -11.52 -4.44
N SER A 241 -3.30 -12.20 -3.91
CA SER A 241 -3.37 -13.64 -3.60
C SER A 241 -4.49 -14.00 -2.60
N HIS A 242 -4.84 -13.11 -1.68
CA HIS A 242 -5.97 -13.31 -0.76
C HIS A 242 -7.32 -13.20 -1.49
N LEU A 243 -7.47 -12.23 -2.39
CA LEU A 243 -8.66 -12.14 -3.26
C LEU A 243 -8.79 -13.36 -4.17
N GLN A 244 -7.68 -13.82 -4.75
CA GLN A 244 -7.62 -15.05 -5.57
C GLN A 244 -7.99 -16.28 -4.75
N HIS A 245 -7.46 -16.42 -3.54
CA HIS A 245 -7.82 -17.51 -2.62
C HIS A 245 -9.31 -17.47 -2.26
N ALA A 246 -9.84 -16.29 -1.91
CA ALA A 246 -11.26 -16.13 -1.60
C ALA A 246 -12.17 -16.39 -2.82
N ALA A 247 -11.75 -16.00 -4.03
CA ALA A 247 -12.48 -16.28 -5.27
C ALA A 247 -12.56 -17.78 -5.58
N ARG A 248 -11.63 -18.60 -5.07
CA ARG A 248 -11.67 -20.07 -5.20
C ARG A 248 -12.88 -20.68 -4.49
N THR A 249 -13.27 -20.12 -3.34
CA THR A 249 -14.37 -20.63 -2.51
C THR A 249 -15.68 -19.91 -2.77
N ASN A 250 -15.63 -18.60 -3.05
CA ASN A 250 -16.80 -17.79 -3.33
C ASN A 250 -16.48 -16.68 -4.35
N TRP A 251 -16.42 -17.07 -5.61
CA TRP A 251 -16.12 -16.16 -6.72
C TRP A 251 -17.07 -14.96 -6.77
N GLN A 252 -18.39 -15.21 -6.60
CA GLN A 252 -19.41 -14.17 -6.70
C GLN A 252 -19.22 -13.09 -5.63
N LYS A 253 -18.87 -13.48 -4.39
CA LYS A 253 -18.59 -12.53 -3.31
C LYS A 253 -17.47 -11.55 -3.68
N ILE A 254 -16.38 -12.07 -4.27
CA ILE A 254 -15.23 -11.22 -4.65
C ILE A 254 -15.58 -10.33 -5.84
N TYR A 255 -16.31 -10.87 -6.83
CA TYR A 255 -16.80 -10.09 -7.95
C TYR A 255 -17.71 -8.93 -7.48
N ASP A 256 -18.70 -9.23 -6.64
CA ASP A 256 -19.65 -8.23 -6.12
C ASP A 256 -18.96 -7.17 -5.26
N PHE A 257 -17.97 -7.58 -4.46
CA PHE A 257 -17.13 -6.65 -3.70
C PHE A 257 -16.38 -5.68 -4.64
N CYS A 258 -15.70 -6.17 -5.65
CA CYS A 258 -15.01 -5.32 -6.62
C CYS A 258 -15.98 -4.39 -7.36
N MET A 259 -17.16 -4.87 -7.72
CA MET A 259 -18.19 -4.06 -8.37
C MET A 259 -18.74 -2.96 -7.45
N LYS A 260 -19.03 -3.27 -6.19
CA LYS A 260 -19.58 -2.30 -5.22
C LYS A 260 -18.56 -1.24 -4.83
N TYR A 261 -17.32 -1.65 -4.55
CA TYR A 261 -16.27 -0.77 -4.04
C TYR A 261 -15.26 -0.35 -5.12
N GLN A 262 -15.65 -0.39 -6.39
CA GLN A 262 -14.81 -0.07 -7.53
C GLN A 262 -14.11 1.30 -7.45
N ASP A 263 -14.66 2.26 -6.70
CA ASP A 263 -14.12 3.62 -6.49
C ASP A 263 -13.14 3.73 -5.30
N ARG A 264 -12.86 2.60 -4.63
CA ARG A 264 -12.11 2.52 -3.36
C ARG A 264 -10.97 1.49 -3.39
N ILE A 265 -10.79 0.78 -4.51
CA ILE A 265 -9.72 -0.21 -4.69
C ILE A 265 -8.69 0.40 -5.63
N ILE A 266 -7.43 0.43 -5.19
CA ILE A 266 -6.30 1.00 -5.93
C ILE A 266 -5.27 -0.10 -6.16
N TYR A 267 -4.74 -0.19 -7.38
CA TYR A 267 -3.73 -1.20 -7.69
C TYR A 267 -2.36 -0.85 -7.12
N GLY A 268 -1.72 -1.82 -6.48
CA GLY A 268 -0.35 -1.79 -6.00
C GLY A 268 0.22 -3.20 -5.93
N THR A 269 1.54 -3.36 -6.09
CA THR A 269 2.23 -4.65 -6.08
C THR A 269 3.01 -4.92 -4.81
N ASP A 270 3.58 -3.92 -4.18
CA ASP A 270 4.57 -4.03 -3.10
C ASP A 270 5.92 -4.62 -3.58
N ILE A 271 6.29 -4.33 -4.84
CA ILE A 271 7.61 -4.73 -5.35
C ILE A 271 8.67 -3.87 -4.68
N ILE A 272 9.68 -4.54 -4.12
CA ILE A 272 10.80 -3.90 -3.41
C ILE A 272 12.07 -4.13 -4.23
N ILE A 273 12.84 -3.06 -4.47
CA ILE A 273 14.14 -3.12 -5.14
C ILE A 273 15.26 -2.99 -4.12
N HIS A 274 16.10 -3.99 -4.06
CA HIS A 274 17.29 -4.05 -3.23
C HIS A 274 18.55 -4.11 -4.10
N ALA A 275 19.69 -3.69 -3.55
CA ALA A 275 20.99 -3.74 -4.23
C ALA A 275 21.44 -5.15 -4.66
N THR A 276 20.84 -6.18 -4.09
CA THR A 276 21.13 -7.59 -4.41
C THR A 276 20.25 -8.16 -5.53
N ASN A 277 19.24 -7.40 -6.02
CA ASN A 277 18.38 -7.89 -7.09
C ASN A 277 19.15 -7.88 -8.44
N ASP A 278 18.96 -8.93 -9.23
CA ASP A 278 19.40 -8.94 -10.62
C ASP A 278 18.44 -8.11 -11.49
N PRO A 279 18.93 -7.13 -12.28
CA PRO A 279 18.08 -6.25 -13.08
C PRO A 279 17.22 -7.00 -14.12
N SER A 280 17.75 -8.07 -14.73
CA SER A 280 17.00 -8.85 -15.75
C SER A 280 15.88 -9.66 -15.09
N GLU A 281 16.16 -10.27 -13.93
CA GLU A 281 15.16 -10.98 -13.15
C GLU A 281 14.09 -10.03 -12.63
N THR A 282 14.47 -8.83 -12.19
CA THR A 282 13.55 -7.78 -11.73
C THR A 282 12.55 -7.42 -12.83
N LYS A 283 13.02 -7.18 -14.06
CA LYS A 283 12.17 -6.92 -15.22
C LYS A 283 11.17 -8.05 -15.45
N GLN A 284 11.67 -9.26 -15.58
CA GLN A 284 10.84 -10.43 -15.89
C GLN A 284 9.81 -10.70 -14.78
N GLN A 285 10.24 -10.67 -13.52
CA GLN A 285 9.37 -10.93 -12.38
C GLN A 285 8.29 -9.87 -12.22
N SER A 286 8.62 -8.58 -12.38
CA SER A 286 7.66 -7.49 -12.29
C SER A 286 6.60 -7.57 -13.40
N HIS A 287 7.03 -7.83 -14.64
CA HIS A 287 6.11 -8.08 -15.75
C HIS A 287 5.17 -9.25 -15.46
N ASP A 288 5.71 -10.40 -15.07
CA ASP A 288 4.94 -11.60 -14.81
C ASP A 288 3.93 -11.44 -13.65
N ILE A 289 4.33 -10.72 -12.59
CA ILE A 289 3.44 -10.42 -11.47
C ILE A 289 2.28 -9.56 -11.95
N ARG A 290 2.56 -8.45 -12.63
CA ARG A 290 1.56 -7.50 -13.12
C ARG A 290 0.63 -8.11 -14.15
N LEU A 291 1.16 -8.91 -15.08
CA LEU A 291 0.36 -9.62 -16.08
C LEU A 291 -0.58 -10.67 -15.45
N ARG A 292 -0.11 -11.41 -14.43
CA ARG A 292 -0.98 -12.33 -13.67
C ARG A 292 -2.10 -11.59 -12.94
N HIS A 293 -1.81 -10.42 -12.34
CA HIS A 293 -2.82 -9.60 -11.68
C HIS A 293 -3.82 -9.03 -12.68
N TRP A 294 -3.34 -8.55 -13.85
CA TRP A 294 -4.19 -8.11 -14.95
C TRP A 294 -5.14 -9.21 -15.39
N ASN A 295 -4.63 -10.41 -15.66
CA ASN A 295 -5.44 -11.55 -16.07
C ASN A 295 -6.48 -11.95 -15.01
N PHE A 296 -6.18 -11.80 -13.73
CA PHE A 296 -7.16 -12.05 -12.66
C PHE A 296 -8.35 -11.09 -12.74
N PHE A 297 -8.10 -9.82 -13.00
CA PHE A 297 -9.17 -8.82 -13.07
C PHE A 297 -9.91 -8.82 -14.43
N THR A 298 -9.23 -9.14 -15.53
CA THR A 298 -9.76 -8.91 -16.89
C THR A 298 -10.27 -10.16 -17.60
N SER A 299 -9.83 -11.35 -17.19
CA SER A 299 -10.24 -12.61 -17.84
C SER A 299 -11.15 -13.46 -16.96
N ASP A 300 -11.85 -14.43 -17.56
CA ASP A 300 -12.58 -15.49 -16.87
C ASP A 300 -11.87 -16.85 -16.98
N ASN A 301 -10.58 -16.82 -17.29
CA ASN A 301 -9.74 -18.01 -17.38
C ASN A 301 -9.60 -18.70 -16.01
N ILE A 302 -9.41 -20.02 -16.05
CA ILE A 302 -8.94 -20.75 -14.88
C ILE A 302 -7.45 -20.51 -14.71
N MET A 303 -7.05 -20.09 -13.54
CA MET A 303 -5.71 -19.66 -13.21
C MET A 303 -5.12 -20.46 -12.06
N ARG A 304 -3.77 -20.57 -12.05
CA ARG A 304 -2.95 -21.04 -10.92
C ARG A 304 -1.84 -20.03 -10.66
N VAL A 305 -1.54 -19.78 -9.41
CA VAL A 305 -0.43 -18.90 -9.00
C VAL A 305 0.32 -19.53 -7.83
N PRO A 306 1.62 -19.26 -7.68
CA PRO A 306 2.44 -19.89 -6.62
C PRO A 306 1.97 -19.63 -5.19
N LYS A 307 1.34 -18.48 -4.96
CA LYS A 307 0.89 -18.05 -3.62
C LYS A 307 -0.48 -18.63 -3.20
N VAL A 308 -1.19 -19.32 -4.10
CA VAL A 308 -2.55 -19.85 -3.86
C VAL A 308 -2.61 -21.32 -4.22
N GLU A 309 -3.01 -22.15 -3.27
CA GLU A 309 -3.20 -23.58 -3.51
C GLU A 309 -4.44 -23.82 -4.37
N GLY A 310 -4.31 -24.62 -5.45
CA GLY A 310 -5.39 -25.01 -6.36
C GLY A 310 -5.68 -23.98 -7.45
N GLU A 311 -6.85 -24.12 -8.07
CA GLU A 311 -7.31 -23.29 -9.19
C GLU A 311 -8.38 -22.30 -8.75
N PHE A 312 -8.42 -21.16 -9.41
CA PHE A 312 -9.47 -20.15 -9.27
C PHE A 312 -9.80 -19.55 -10.63
N LYS A 313 -10.99 -18.98 -10.74
CA LYS A 313 -11.43 -18.28 -11.94
C LYS A 313 -11.11 -16.79 -11.84
N GLY A 314 -10.64 -16.18 -12.93
CA GLY A 314 -10.51 -14.74 -13.05
C GLY A 314 -11.86 -14.03 -12.95
N LEU A 315 -11.85 -12.75 -12.59
CA LEU A 315 -13.06 -11.98 -12.27
C LEU A 315 -13.77 -11.43 -13.51
N LYS A 316 -13.06 -11.22 -14.61
CA LYS A 316 -13.61 -10.60 -15.83
C LYS A 316 -14.44 -9.36 -15.53
N LEU A 317 -13.82 -8.43 -14.81
CA LEU A 317 -14.47 -7.17 -14.46
C LEU A 317 -14.74 -6.32 -15.70
N PRO A 318 -15.84 -5.55 -15.74
CA PRO A 318 -16.08 -4.60 -16.81
C PRO A 318 -14.92 -3.60 -16.94
N ARG A 319 -14.63 -3.18 -18.19
CA ARG A 319 -13.57 -2.21 -18.52
C ARG A 319 -13.55 -1.02 -17.58
N LYS A 320 -14.69 -0.39 -17.34
CA LYS A 320 -14.85 0.75 -16.46
C LYS A 320 -14.37 0.48 -15.01
N VAL A 321 -14.54 -0.74 -14.52
CA VAL A 321 -14.10 -1.12 -13.16
C VAL A 321 -12.58 -1.32 -13.15
N VAL A 322 -12.04 -1.96 -14.18
CA VAL A 322 -10.58 -2.13 -14.36
C VAL A 322 -9.89 -0.78 -14.48
N ASP A 323 -10.44 0.16 -15.28
CA ASP A 323 -9.92 1.53 -15.42
C ASP A 323 -9.84 2.24 -14.05
N LYS A 324 -10.85 2.04 -13.20
CA LYS A 324 -10.85 2.60 -11.85
C LYS A 324 -9.74 2.02 -10.99
N ILE A 325 -9.66 0.69 -10.92
CA ILE A 325 -8.68 -0.02 -10.07
C ILE A 325 -7.24 0.33 -10.49
N TYR A 326 -6.98 0.37 -11.80
CA TYR A 326 -5.62 0.55 -12.31
C TYR A 326 -5.22 2.01 -12.57
N SER A 327 -6.16 2.94 -12.74
CA SER A 327 -5.83 4.30 -13.15
C SER A 327 -6.61 5.37 -12.38
N THR A 328 -7.91 5.51 -12.61
CA THR A 328 -8.64 6.70 -12.16
C THR A 328 -8.75 6.84 -10.65
N ASN A 329 -8.70 5.74 -9.89
CA ASN A 329 -8.65 5.81 -8.43
C ASN A 329 -7.29 6.31 -7.94
N ALA A 330 -6.18 5.94 -8.59
CA ALA A 330 -4.88 6.49 -8.23
C ALA A 330 -4.89 8.02 -8.36
N GLU A 331 -5.39 8.56 -9.48
CA GLU A 331 -5.49 10.01 -9.71
C GLU A 331 -6.46 10.69 -8.74
N LYS A 332 -7.54 10.02 -8.37
CA LYS A 332 -8.53 10.53 -7.41
C LYS A 332 -8.01 10.58 -5.98
N TRP A 333 -7.25 9.57 -5.54
CA TRP A 333 -6.79 9.44 -4.17
C TRP A 333 -5.40 10.05 -3.93
N PHE A 334 -4.60 10.22 -4.98
CA PHE A 334 -3.29 10.86 -4.92
C PHE A 334 -3.30 12.13 -5.78
N HIS A 335 -3.86 13.20 -5.25
CA HIS A 335 -4.09 14.47 -5.98
C HIS A 335 -2.82 15.06 -6.60
N GLY A 336 -1.65 14.78 -6.04
CA GLY A 336 -0.35 15.19 -6.58
C GLY A 336 -0.04 14.60 -7.97
N LEU A 337 -0.62 13.45 -8.34
CA LEU A 337 -0.44 12.85 -9.67
C LEU A 337 -1.01 13.72 -10.81
N VAL A 338 -2.07 14.49 -10.52
CA VAL A 338 -2.74 15.35 -11.51
C VAL A 338 -2.14 16.75 -11.49
N ASN A 339 -1.77 17.25 -10.30
CA ASN A 339 -1.25 18.60 -10.11
C ASN A 339 0.20 18.78 -10.61
N SER A 340 0.96 17.69 -10.79
CA SER A 340 2.27 17.73 -11.44
C SER A 340 2.21 18.14 -12.91
N LYS A 341 1.00 18.17 -13.51
CA LYS A 341 0.74 18.71 -14.85
C LYS A 341 0.36 20.19 -14.88
N VAL A 342 0.16 20.82 -13.71
CA VAL A 342 -0.24 22.24 -13.60
C VAL A 342 0.62 22.90 -12.53
N GLU A 343 1.32 23.93 -12.94
CA GLU A 343 2.22 24.83 -12.20
C GLU A 343 1.90 25.05 -10.71
N ASN A 344 2.96 24.95 -9.89
CA ASN A 344 3.13 25.60 -8.59
C ASN A 344 2.14 25.24 -7.48
N ILE A 345 2.55 24.28 -6.66
CA ILE A 345 2.03 24.15 -5.30
C ILE A 345 2.21 25.49 -4.59
N LYS A 346 1.09 26.14 -4.31
CA LYS A 346 1.06 27.38 -3.51
C LYS A 346 1.81 27.13 -2.21
N THR A 347 2.78 27.98 -1.93
CA THR A 347 3.54 28.05 -0.69
C THR A 347 2.67 27.69 0.51
N PHE A 348 3.06 26.65 1.24
CA PHE A 348 2.47 26.27 2.51
C PHE A 348 2.57 27.42 3.50
N SER A 349 1.47 28.14 3.72
CA SER A 349 1.34 29.22 4.70
C SER A 349 0.79 28.69 6.02
#